data_0b45cacacfeece224d9e09d88001466c
#
_entry.id   0b45cacacfeece224d9e09d88001466c
#
_cell.length_a   1.000
_cell.length_b   1.000
_cell.length_c   1.000
_cell.angle_alpha   90.00
_cell.angle_beta   90.00
_cell.angle_gamma   90.00
#
_symmetry.space_group_name_H-M   'P 1'
#
loop_
_entity.id
_entity.type
_entity.pdbx_description
1 polymer ?
#
loop_
_entity_poly.entity_id
_entity_poly.type
_entity_poly.pdbx_seq_one_letter_code
_entity_poly.pdbx_strand_id
1 'polypeptide(L)'
;VYVFESAYDAMAFYQLRMQKDSGLDYNARQNLKSAVFVSTGGNPSYGQIQGLVKAAPGATFHLGFDNDLAGKQFVFNFESIVQKMNPLHPESVSSDMKGFIESFKEGITSTKELLDIDDDRYAELPEVLQKLYLAYDTARNEAWEYHYSPFLCKEDKQEAAERMNKAYQEFKQVLFQKLHVQDGQDLNPIGIVRELPSEGYKDFNDELLEKKQYSMTDVVETAFDENGVSLTEEIEEENEETKKSGLKR
;
A
#
# COMPACT_ATOMS: atom_id res chain seq x y z
N VAL A 1 -5.67 10.44 1.02
CA VAL A 1 -6.97 10.15 0.38
C VAL A 1 -7.71 9.13 1.23
N TYR A 2 -8.96 9.41 1.58
CA TYR A 2 -9.84 8.50 2.32
C TYR A 2 -10.83 7.84 1.35
N VAL A 3 -10.91 6.51 1.38
CA VAL A 3 -11.72 5.72 0.44
C VAL A 3 -12.71 4.87 1.21
N PHE A 4 -14.00 5.01 0.89
CA PHE A 4 -15.11 4.31 1.55
C PHE A 4 -15.98 3.58 0.54
N GLU A 5 -16.74 2.61 1.02
CA GLU A 5 -17.72 1.92 0.20
C GLU A 5 -18.86 2.86 -0.19
N SER A 6 -19.38 3.63 0.75
CA SER A 6 -20.47 4.57 0.54
C SER A 6 -20.09 6.02 0.89
N ALA A 7 -20.85 6.97 0.34
CA ALA A 7 -20.72 8.37 0.70
C ALA A 7 -21.20 8.65 2.14
N TYR A 8 -22.12 7.83 2.65
CA TYR A 8 -22.63 7.96 4.01
C TYR A 8 -21.54 7.60 5.03
N ASP A 9 -20.76 6.54 4.78
CA ASP A 9 -19.62 6.16 5.64
C ASP A 9 -18.53 7.23 5.65
N ALA A 10 -18.25 7.82 4.49
CA ALA A 10 -17.29 8.92 4.38
C ALA A 10 -17.74 10.14 5.23
N MET A 11 -19.00 10.50 5.17
CA MET A 11 -19.57 11.60 5.96
C MET A 11 -19.60 11.28 7.45
N ALA A 12 -20.00 10.05 7.81
CA ALA A 12 -20.04 9.59 9.18
C ALA A 12 -18.64 9.55 9.81
N PHE A 13 -17.66 8.99 9.10
CA PHE A 13 -16.24 9.00 9.50
C PHE A 13 -15.76 10.43 9.76
N TYR A 14 -15.98 11.35 8.83
CA TYR A 14 -15.59 12.75 8.98
C TYR A 14 -16.24 13.37 10.23
N GLN A 15 -17.53 13.16 10.43
CA GLN A 15 -18.27 13.70 11.56
C GLN A 15 -17.73 13.13 12.89
N LEU A 16 -17.55 11.82 13.00
CA LEU A 16 -17.00 11.16 14.18
C LEU A 16 -15.59 11.67 14.52
N ARG A 17 -14.72 11.77 13.52
CA ARG A 17 -13.34 12.24 13.70
C ARG A 17 -13.25 13.73 14.04
N MET A 18 -14.24 14.53 13.68
CA MET A 18 -14.30 15.96 13.99
C MET A 18 -14.91 16.27 15.37
N GLN A 19 -15.50 15.28 16.06
CA GLN A 19 -15.99 15.44 17.43
C GLN A 19 -14.84 15.73 18.40
N LYS A 20 -15.14 16.43 19.51
CA LYS A 20 -14.11 16.89 20.46
C LYS A 20 -13.41 15.74 21.19
N ASP A 21 -14.12 14.65 21.41
CA ASP A 21 -13.70 13.43 22.12
C ASP A 21 -13.09 12.36 21.18
N SER A 22 -12.93 12.67 19.90
CA SER A 22 -12.34 11.74 18.91
C SER A 22 -10.85 11.42 19.15
N GLY A 23 -10.19 12.09 20.10
CA GLY A 23 -8.75 11.92 20.35
C GLY A 23 -7.82 12.60 19.34
N LEU A 24 -8.34 13.18 18.26
CA LEU A 24 -7.52 13.88 17.27
C LEU A 24 -7.04 15.24 17.79
N ASP A 25 -5.76 15.52 17.64
CA ASP A 25 -5.18 16.83 17.88
C ASP A 25 -5.61 17.88 16.83
N TYR A 26 -5.20 19.13 17.05
CA TYR A 26 -5.55 20.22 16.13
C TYR A 26 -5.00 19.99 14.73
N ASN A 27 -3.76 19.54 14.59
CA ASN A 27 -3.10 19.35 13.28
C ASN A 27 -3.76 18.20 12.50
N ALA A 28 -4.06 17.09 13.15
CA ALA A 28 -4.76 15.97 12.55
C ALA A 28 -6.15 16.36 12.03
N ARG A 29 -6.88 17.22 12.77
CA ARG A 29 -8.17 17.77 12.31
C ARG A 29 -8.02 18.71 11.12
N GLN A 30 -6.96 19.54 11.07
CA GLN A 30 -6.73 20.40 9.89
C GLN A 30 -6.37 19.55 8.66
N ASN A 31 -5.54 18.52 8.82
CA ASN A 31 -5.22 17.59 7.75
C ASN A 31 -6.49 16.88 7.22
N LEU A 32 -7.37 16.46 8.12
CA LEU A 32 -8.63 15.83 7.73
C LEU A 32 -9.54 16.77 6.94
N LYS A 33 -9.58 18.07 7.29
CA LYS A 33 -10.36 19.09 6.54
C LYS A 33 -9.86 19.31 5.11
N SER A 34 -8.57 19.11 4.88
CA SER A 34 -7.93 19.25 3.56
C SER A 34 -7.85 17.93 2.80
N ALA A 35 -8.29 16.82 3.39
CA ALA A 35 -8.24 15.51 2.80
C ALA A 35 -9.27 15.34 1.67
N VAL A 36 -8.97 14.44 0.75
CA VAL A 36 -9.90 14.01 -0.29
C VAL A 36 -10.65 12.77 0.19
N PHE A 37 -11.96 12.81 0.11
CA PHE A 37 -12.86 11.71 0.44
C PHE A 37 -13.46 11.14 -0.85
N VAL A 38 -13.42 9.82 -1.00
CA VAL A 38 -13.90 9.11 -2.18
C VAL A 38 -14.84 7.98 -1.74
N SER A 39 -15.99 7.88 -2.41
CA SER A 39 -16.86 6.71 -2.32
C SER A 39 -16.70 5.89 -3.58
N THR A 40 -16.56 4.57 -3.44
CA THR A 40 -16.48 3.62 -4.57
C THR A 40 -17.85 3.21 -5.08
N GLY A 41 -18.90 3.44 -4.28
CA GLY A 41 -20.28 3.03 -4.61
C GLY A 41 -20.47 1.50 -4.53
N GLY A 42 -19.77 0.84 -3.60
CA GLY A 42 -19.70 -0.61 -3.44
C GLY A 42 -18.31 -1.14 -3.77
N ASN A 43 -18.25 -2.37 -4.30
CA ASN A 43 -16.99 -3.03 -4.63
C ASN A 43 -16.16 -2.21 -5.64
N PRO A 44 -14.95 -1.73 -5.26
CA PRO A 44 -14.13 -0.94 -6.15
C PRO A 44 -13.60 -1.79 -7.32
N SER A 45 -13.83 -1.30 -8.53
CA SER A 45 -13.27 -1.93 -9.73
C SER A 45 -11.77 -1.64 -9.85
N TYR A 46 -11.07 -2.51 -10.59
CA TYR A 46 -9.65 -2.32 -10.93
C TYR A 46 -9.36 -0.94 -11.53
N GLY A 47 -10.21 -0.49 -12.46
CA GLY A 47 -10.06 0.83 -13.12
C GLY A 47 -10.25 2.01 -12.17
N GLN A 48 -11.17 1.90 -11.20
CA GLN A 48 -11.36 2.92 -10.17
C GLN A 48 -10.11 3.05 -9.29
N ILE A 49 -9.58 1.93 -8.79
CA ILE A 49 -8.36 1.93 -7.95
C ILE A 49 -7.17 2.50 -8.73
N GLN A 50 -6.94 2.04 -9.96
CA GLN A 50 -5.89 2.62 -10.82
C GLN A 50 -6.08 4.11 -11.05
N GLY A 51 -7.31 4.55 -11.29
CA GLY A 51 -7.63 5.96 -11.49
C GLY A 51 -7.31 6.80 -10.27
N LEU A 52 -7.67 6.32 -9.07
CA LEU A 52 -7.37 6.99 -7.80
C LEU A 52 -5.86 7.13 -7.57
N VAL A 53 -5.10 6.04 -7.74
CA VAL A 53 -3.63 6.06 -7.55
C VAL A 53 -2.96 7.02 -8.55
N LYS A 54 -3.39 7.02 -9.82
CA LYS A 54 -2.85 7.95 -10.83
C LYS A 54 -3.23 9.42 -10.57
N ALA A 55 -4.41 9.66 -10.01
CA ALA A 55 -4.88 11.01 -9.69
C ALA A 55 -4.22 11.61 -8.44
N ALA A 56 -3.72 10.77 -7.54
CA ALA A 56 -3.11 11.17 -6.28
C ALA A 56 -1.74 10.48 -6.08
N PRO A 57 -0.74 10.74 -6.94
CA PRO A 57 0.57 10.15 -6.83
C PRO A 57 1.24 10.55 -5.51
N GLY A 58 1.85 9.58 -4.82
CA GLY A 58 2.50 9.79 -3.52
C GLY A 58 1.55 9.97 -2.32
N ALA A 59 0.23 9.85 -2.53
CA ALA A 59 -0.72 9.92 -1.44
C ALA A 59 -0.75 8.64 -0.60
N THR A 60 -1.00 8.78 0.70
CA THR A 60 -1.44 7.67 1.55
C THR A 60 -2.94 7.46 1.38
N PHE A 61 -3.35 6.22 1.16
CA PHE A 61 -4.76 5.82 1.06
C PHE A 61 -5.25 5.25 2.38
N HIS A 62 -6.26 5.88 2.95
CA HIS A 62 -6.96 5.44 4.15
C HIS A 62 -8.24 4.71 3.74
N LEU A 63 -8.31 3.41 3.98
CA LEU A 63 -9.38 2.55 3.53
C LEU A 63 -10.40 2.32 4.65
N GLY A 64 -11.56 2.96 4.56
CA GLY A 64 -12.67 2.85 5.49
C GLY A 64 -13.82 1.99 4.94
N PHE A 65 -13.49 0.81 4.36
CA PHE A 65 -14.50 -0.17 3.97
C PHE A 65 -15.09 -0.88 5.20
N ASP A 66 -16.27 -1.44 5.04
CA ASP A 66 -17.01 -2.11 6.10
C ASP A 66 -16.18 -3.14 6.86
N ASN A 67 -16.46 -3.32 8.15
CA ASN A 67 -15.79 -4.30 8.99
C ASN A 67 -16.44 -5.69 8.91
N ASP A 68 -16.82 -6.09 7.71
CA ASP A 68 -17.34 -7.40 7.39
C ASP A 68 -16.44 -8.16 6.40
N LEU A 69 -16.88 -9.34 5.95
CA LEU A 69 -16.10 -10.15 5.01
C LEU A 69 -15.93 -9.46 3.66
N ALA A 70 -16.97 -8.76 3.17
CA ALA A 70 -16.91 -8.04 1.90
C ALA A 70 -15.92 -6.87 1.95
N GLY A 71 -16.00 -6.04 3.00
CA GLY A 71 -15.06 -4.93 3.19
C GLY A 71 -13.61 -5.39 3.37
N LYS A 72 -13.36 -6.52 4.05
CA LYS A 72 -12.03 -7.14 4.12
C LYS A 72 -11.53 -7.57 2.75
N GLN A 73 -12.40 -8.14 1.90
CA GLN A 73 -12.06 -8.51 0.54
C GLN A 73 -11.75 -7.27 -0.32
N PHE A 74 -12.46 -6.15 -0.11
CA PHE A 74 -12.21 -4.91 -0.85
C PHE A 74 -10.85 -4.31 -0.48
N VAL A 75 -10.47 -4.34 0.81
CA VAL A 75 -9.11 -3.96 1.24
C VAL A 75 -8.06 -4.80 0.56
N PHE A 76 -8.19 -6.13 0.62
CA PHE A 76 -7.25 -7.05 -0.01
C PHE A 76 -7.12 -6.79 -1.53
N ASN A 77 -8.24 -6.57 -2.23
CA ASN A 77 -8.23 -6.23 -3.64
C ASN A 77 -7.53 -4.90 -3.91
N PHE A 78 -7.80 -3.88 -3.07
CA PHE A 78 -7.16 -2.57 -3.19
C PHE A 78 -5.64 -2.68 -3.02
N GLU A 79 -5.19 -3.32 -1.95
CA GLU A 79 -3.77 -3.57 -1.65
C GLU A 79 -3.08 -4.33 -2.79
N SER A 80 -3.69 -5.41 -3.28
CA SER A 80 -3.15 -6.21 -4.37
C SER A 80 -2.97 -5.40 -5.67
N ILE A 81 -3.93 -4.53 -5.99
CA ILE A 81 -3.86 -3.68 -7.19
C ILE A 81 -2.77 -2.62 -7.02
N VAL A 82 -2.72 -1.97 -5.84
CA VAL A 82 -1.71 -0.94 -5.54
C VAL A 82 -0.30 -1.53 -5.57
N GLN A 83 -0.10 -2.72 -4.99
CA GLN A 83 1.19 -3.41 -5.06
C GLN A 83 1.64 -3.65 -6.50
N LYS A 84 0.74 -4.09 -7.39
CA LYS A 84 1.04 -4.27 -8.82
C LYS A 84 1.32 -2.98 -9.57
N MET A 85 0.89 -1.84 -9.04
CA MET A 85 1.19 -0.51 -9.58
C MET A 85 2.55 0.02 -9.11
N ASN A 86 3.19 -0.59 -8.12
CA ASN A 86 4.55 -0.24 -7.72
C ASN A 86 5.50 -0.55 -8.89
N PRO A 87 6.30 0.42 -9.36
CA PRO A 87 7.27 0.20 -10.45
C PRO A 87 8.23 -0.96 -10.17
N LEU A 88 8.58 -1.18 -8.90
CA LEU A 88 9.47 -2.26 -8.47
C LEU A 88 8.73 -3.56 -8.11
N HIS A 89 7.44 -3.70 -8.44
CA HIS A 89 6.76 -4.98 -8.26
C HIS A 89 7.35 -6.05 -9.20
N PRO A 90 7.61 -7.29 -8.72
CA PRO A 90 8.24 -8.34 -9.54
C PRO A 90 7.53 -8.67 -10.86
N GLU A 91 6.22 -8.38 -10.95
CA GLU A 91 5.46 -8.54 -12.21
C GLU A 91 5.62 -7.33 -13.16
N SER A 92 6.10 -6.20 -12.66
CA SER A 92 6.26 -4.96 -13.43
C SER A 92 7.65 -4.83 -14.05
N VAL A 93 8.62 -5.62 -13.60
CA VAL A 93 10.02 -5.60 -14.08
C VAL A 93 10.29 -6.75 -15.05
N SER A 94 11.37 -6.66 -15.79
CA SER A 94 11.79 -7.76 -16.67
C SER A 94 12.13 -9.02 -15.88
N SER A 95 11.89 -10.19 -16.47
CA SER A 95 11.98 -11.49 -15.76
C SER A 95 13.33 -11.77 -15.13
N ASP A 96 14.40 -11.28 -15.74
CA ASP A 96 15.78 -11.42 -15.27
C ASP A 96 16.14 -10.46 -14.12
N MET A 97 15.26 -9.47 -13.82
CA MET A 97 15.42 -8.53 -12.70
C MET A 97 14.67 -8.94 -11.44
N LYS A 98 13.87 -10.01 -11.48
CA LYS A 98 13.02 -10.39 -10.33
C LYS A 98 13.83 -10.69 -9.07
N GLY A 99 14.89 -11.47 -9.19
CA GLY A 99 15.77 -11.79 -8.06
C GLY A 99 16.39 -10.54 -7.43
N PHE A 100 16.92 -9.65 -8.26
CA PHE A 100 17.45 -8.35 -7.83
C PHE A 100 16.43 -7.52 -7.03
N ILE A 101 15.19 -7.41 -7.56
CA ILE A 101 14.14 -6.65 -6.88
C ILE A 101 13.68 -7.33 -5.59
N GLU A 102 13.55 -8.66 -5.55
CA GLU A 102 13.15 -9.37 -4.35
C GLU A 102 14.17 -9.23 -3.21
N SER A 103 15.46 -9.18 -3.55
CA SER A 103 16.53 -9.01 -2.55
C SER A 103 16.63 -7.58 -2.01
N PHE A 104 16.29 -6.56 -2.80
CA PHE A 104 16.59 -5.16 -2.48
C PHE A 104 15.39 -4.19 -2.49
N LYS A 105 14.15 -4.69 -2.62
CA LYS A 105 12.95 -3.83 -2.66
C LYS A 105 12.71 -3.01 -1.40
N GLU A 106 13.18 -3.49 -0.24
CA GLU A 106 13.05 -2.78 1.02
C GLU A 106 14.06 -1.64 1.10
N GLY A 107 13.57 -0.43 1.30
CA GLY A 107 14.39 0.78 1.46
C GLY A 107 14.73 1.52 0.17
N ILE A 108 14.35 1.03 -1.01
CA ILE A 108 14.52 1.78 -2.26
C ILE A 108 13.32 2.71 -2.45
N THR A 109 13.57 4.00 -2.33
CA THR A 109 12.54 5.06 -2.43
C THR A 109 12.76 5.98 -3.62
N SER A 110 13.93 5.90 -4.26
CA SER A 110 14.31 6.76 -5.37
C SER A 110 15.15 6.04 -6.41
N THR A 111 15.12 6.54 -7.63
CA THR A 111 15.97 6.04 -8.73
C THR A 111 17.46 6.22 -8.45
N LYS A 112 17.83 7.14 -7.57
CA LYS A 112 19.23 7.32 -7.14
C LYS A 112 19.72 6.12 -6.34
N GLU A 113 18.88 5.59 -5.44
CA GLU A 113 19.22 4.42 -4.62
C GLU A 113 19.31 3.13 -5.45
N LEU A 114 18.60 3.06 -6.59
CA LEU A 114 18.78 1.97 -7.56
C LEU A 114 20.15 1.95 -8.20
N LEU A 115 20.83 3.09 -8.26
CA LEU A 115 22.14 3.24 -8.87
C LEU A 115 23.28 3.06 -7.85
N ASP A 116 22.95 2.95 -6.57
CA ASP A 116 23.89 2.68 -5.50
C ASP A 116 24.09 1.16 -5.36
N ILE A 117 24.98 0.62 -6.19
CA ILE A 117 25.26 -0.81 -6.28
C ILE A 117 26.44 -1.14 -5.36
N ASP A 118 26.17 -1.87 -4.30
CA ASP A 118 27.17 -2.53 -3.46
C ASP A 118 27.47 -3.96 -3.95
N ASP A 119 28.35 -4.66 -3.26
CA ASP A 119 28.78 -6.02 -3.66
C ASP A 119 27.61 -7.03 -3.67
N ASP A 120 26.69 -6.93 -2.72
CA ASP A 120 25.54 -7.83 -2.63
C ASP A 120 24.56 -7.57 -3.78
N ARG A 121 24.25 -6.31 -4.05
CA ARG A 121 23.41 -5.90 -5.18
C ARG A 121 24.03 -6.26 -6.52
N TYR A 122 25.36 -6.09 -6.64
CA TYR A 122 26.09 -6.47 -7.84
C TYR A 122 25.93 -7.96 -8.18
N ALA A 123 26.01 -8.83 -7.17
CA ALA A 123 25.88 -10.29 -7.36
C ALA A 123 24.50 -10.68 -7.91
N GLU A 124 23.45 -9.95 -7.57
CA GLU A 124 22.07 -10.20 -7.99
C GLU A 124 21.72 -9.58 -9.36
N LEU A 125 22.60 -8.74 -9.91
CA LEU A 125 22.36 -8.16 -11.24
C LEU A 125 22.46 -9.24 -12.34
N PRO A 126 21.62 -9.17 -13.38
CA PRO A 126 21.83 -9.95 -14.60
C PRO A 126 23.20 -9.72 -15.22
N GLU A 127 23.76 -10.75 -15.86
CA GLU A 127 25.12 -10.72 -16.43
C GLU A 127 25.40 -9.50 -17.32
N VAL A 128 24.39 -9.07 -18.09
CA VAL A 128 24.51 -7.87 -18.95
C VAL A 128 24.73 -6.61 -18.13
N LEU A 129 23.99 -6.46 -17.03
CA LEU A 129 24.13 -5.31 -16.11
C LEU A 129 25.41 -5.38 -15.32
N GLN A 130 25.86 -6.58 -14.90
CA GLN A 130 27.14 -6.76 -14.24
C GLN A 130 28.29 -6.28 -15.13
N LYS A 131 28.28 -6.62 -16.41
CA LYS A 131 29.30 -6.15 -17.37
C LYS A 131 29.29 -4.62 -17.55
N LEU A 132 28.11 -4.04 -17.66
CA LEU A 132 27.97 -2.58 -17.81
C LEU A 132 28.39 -1.85 -16.52
N TYR A 133 28.03 -2.36 -15.37
CA TYR A 133 28.44 -1.79 -14.09
C TYR A 133 29.97 -1.88 -13.89
N LEU A 134 30.57 -3.02 -14.22
CA LEU A 134 32.03 -3.20 -14.15
C LEU A 134 32.77 -2.24 -15.09
N ALA A 135 32.24 -2.01 -16.28
CA ALA A 135 32.81 -1.03 -17.22
C ALA A 135 32.71 0.40 -16.66
N TYR A 136 31.60 0.74 -16.04
CA TYR A 136 31.43 2.03 -15.36
C TYR A 136 32.35 2.15 -14.15
N ASP A 137 32.42 1.13 -13.30
CA ASP A 137 33.27 1.16 -12.09
C ASP A 137 34.76 1.29 -12.46
N THR A 138 35.19 0.56 -13.48
CA THR A 138 36.56 0.68 -14.02
C THR A 138 36.86 2.10 -14.51
N ALA A 139 35.96 2.66 -15.32
CA ALA A 139 36.12 4.02 -15.82
C ALA A 139 36.07 5.09 -14.72
N ARG A 140 35.28 4.85 -13.67
CA ARG A 140 35.19 5.71 -12.48
C ARG A 140 36.51 5.73 -11.72
N ASN A 141 37.10 4.56 -11.50
CA ASN A 141 38.38 4.45 -10.80
C ASN A 141 39.53 5.10 -11.62
N GLU A 142 39.54 4.88 -12.94
CA GLU A 142 40.52 5.55 -13.84
C GLU A 142 40.35 7.07 -13.80
N ALA A 143 39.09 7.58 -13.91
CA ALA A 143 38.84 9.02 -13.84
C ALA A 143 39.23 9.63 -12.49
N TRP A 144 39.07 8.89 -11.39
CA TRP A 144 39.51 9.28 -10.06
C TRP A 144 41.03 9.37 -10.01
N GLU A 145 41.77 8.36 -10.45
CA GLU A 145 43.24 8.34 -10.49
C GLU A 145 43.78 9.49 -11.34
N TYR A 146 43.18 9.72 -12.52
CA TYR A 146 43.58 10.82 -13.40
C TYR A 146 43.33 12.19 -12.79
N HIS A 147 42.20 12.37 -12.13
CA HIS A 147 41.86 13.64 -11.48
C HIS A 147 42.93 14.09 -10.48
N TYR A 148 43.45 13.17 -9.66
CA TYR A 148 44.44 13.47 -8.62
C TYR A 148 45.88 13.34 -9.12
N SER A 149 46.15 12.85 -10.31
CA SER A 149 47.49 12.76 -10.87
C SER A 149 48.04 14.15 -11.16
N PRO A 150 49.24 14.52 -10.62
CA PRO A 150 49.88 15.78 -10.94
C PRO A 150 50.59 15.77 -12.29
N PHE A 151 50.68 14.60 -12.96
CA PHE A 151 51.48 14.41 -14.17
C PHE A 151 50.61 14.42 -15.45
N LEU A 152 49.29 14.38 -15.32
CA LEU A 152 48.39 14.36 -16.45
C LEU A 152 47.90 15.77 -16.84
N CYS A 153 47.76 16.01 -18.12
CA CYS A 153 47.26 17.27 -18.62
C CYS A 153 45.71 17.36 -18.41
N LYS A 154 45.16 18.55 -18.63
CA LYS A 154 43.74 18.81 -18.44
C LYS A 154 42.89 18.01 -19.40
N GLU A 155 43.37 17.83 -20.62
CA GLU A 155 42.73 17.09 -21.70
C GLU A 155 42.58 15.61 -21.34
N ASP A 156 43.63 14.97 -20.80
CA ASP A 156 43.60 13.57 -20.35
C ASP A 156 42.56 13.37 -19.25
N LYS A 157 42.47 14.29 -18.29
CA LYS A 157 41.51 14.26 -17.18
C LYS A 157 40.07 14.41 -17.70
N GLN A 158 39.86 15.29 -18.66
CA GLN A 158 38.54 15.49 -19.26
C GLN A 158 38.11 14.25 -20.06
N GLU A 159 38.98 13.65 -20.83
CA GLU A 159 38.70 12.46 -21.60
C GLU A 159 38.33 11.27 -20.70
N ALA A 160 39.03 11.08 -19.58
CA ALA A 160 38.70 10.06 -18.57
C ALA A 160 37.31 10.31 -17.95
N ALA A 161 37.00 11.57 -17.63
CA ALA A 161 35.66 11.93 -17.10
C ALA A 161 34.53 11.70 -18.13
N GLU A 162 34.79 11.96 -19.41
CA GLU A 162 33.83 11.70 -20.49
C GLU A 162 33.59 10.18 -20.68
N ARG A 163 34.65 9.35 -20.63
CA ARG A 163 34.51 7.88 -20.65
C ARG A 163 33.69 7.37 -19.49
N MET A 164 33.98 7.83 -18.28
CA MET A 164 33.20 7.50 -17.08
C MET A 164 31.72 7.88 -17.26
N ASN A 165 31.45 9.09 -17.69
CA ASN A 165 30.08 9.56 -17.90
C ASN A 165 29.33 8.71 -18.94
N LYS A 166 29.99 8.35 -20.03
CA LYS A 166 29.41 7.51 -21.06
C LYS A 166 29.03 6.14 -20.52
N ALA A 167 29.97 5.47 -19.83
CA ALA A 167 29.73 4.16 -19.22
C ALA A 167 28.60 4.20 -18.16
N TYR A 168 28.55 5.26 -17.36
CA TYR A 168 27.47 5.49 -16.40
C TYR A 168 26.10 5.60 -17.08
N GLN A 169 25.99 6.39 -18.15
CA GLN A 169 24.73 6.56 -18.86
C GLN A 169 24.26 5.26 -19.53
N GLU A 170 25.17 4.47 -20.08
CA GLU A 170 24.86 3.16 -20.66
C GLU A 170 24.32 2.19 -19.59
N PHE A 171 24.99 2.07 -18.45
CA PHE A 171 24.51 1.26 -17.31
C PHE A 171 23.14 1.72 -16.83
N LYS A 172 23.00 3.02 -16.52
CA LYS A 172 21.75 3.62 -16.03
C LYS A 172 20.59 3.38 -16.99
N GLN A 173 20.79 3.61 -18.28
CA GLN A 173 19.76 3.43 -19.29
C GLN A 173 19.24 1.99 -19.34
N VAL A 174 20.15 1.01 -19.35
CA VAL A 174 19.77 -0.41 -19.42
C VAL A 174 19.10 -0.85 -18.13
N LEU A 175 19.60 -0.43 -16.96
CA LEU A 175 18.99 -0.72 -15.66
C LEU A 175 17.56 -0.19 -15.60
N PHE A 176 17.35 1.08 -15.95
CA PHE A 176 16.04 1.72 -15.90
C PHE A 176 15.07 1.12 -16.91
N GLN A 177 15.55 0.74 -18.10
CA GLN A 177 14.74 0.04 -19.08
C GLN A 177 14.26 -1.32 -18.57
N LYS A 178 15.13 -2.10 -17.92
CA LYS A 178 14.78 -3.41 -17.36
C LYS A 178 13.85 -3.32 -16.14
N LEU A 179 13.94 -2.25 -15.39
CA LEU A 179 13.06 -1.97 -14.24
C LEU A 179 11.79 -1.22 -14.64
N HIS A 180 11.67 -0.79 -15.90
CA HIS A 180 10.56 0.04 -16.41
C HIS A 180 10.36 1.33 -15.60
N VAL A 181 11.44 1.91 -15.07
CA VAL A 181 11.42 3.16 -14.31
C VAL A 181 11.95 4.33 -15.13
N GLN A 182 11.56 5.54 -14.74
CA GLN A 182 12.07 6.79 -15.34
C GLN A 182 13.01 7.50 -14.36
N ASP A 183 13.96 8.26 -14.90
CA ASP A 183 14.86 9.05 -14.08
C ASP A 183 14.10 10.07 -13.22
N GLY A 184 14.44 10.14 -11.93
CA GLY A 184 13.74 11.01 -10.98
C GLY A 184 12.35 10.53 -10.57
N GLN A 185 11.93 9.33 -10.98
CA GLN A 185 10.67 8.74 -10.54
C GLN A 185 10.72 8.45 -9.03
N ASP A 186 9.64 8.80 -8.34
CA ASP A 186 9.40 8.38 -6.96
C ASP A 186 9.09 6.88 -6.93
N LEU A 187 9.83 6.13 -6.13
CA LEU A 187 9.72 4.68 -5.97
C LEU A 187 9.17 4.30 -4.60
N ASN A 188 8.77 5.28 -3.80
CA ASN A 188 8.14 5.03 -2.51
C ASN A 188 6.93 4.10 -2.67
N PRO A 189 6.80 3.08 -1.82
CA PRO A 189 5.59 2.30 -1.80
C PRO A 189 4.41 3.20 -1.44
N ILE A 190 3.29 2.99 -2.12
CA ILE A 190 2.06 3.73 -1.84
C ILE A 190 1.57 3.32 -0.46
N GLY A 191 1.47 4.29 0.45
CA GLY A 191 1.01 4.07 1.82
C GLY A 191 -0.47 3.66 1.83
N ILE A 192 -0.80 2.58 2.56
CA ILE A 192 -2.17 2.15 2.80
C ILE A 192 -2.37 2.02 4.30
N VAL A 193 -3.45 2.62 4.80
CA VAL A 193 -3.88 2.57 6.20
C VAL A 193 -5.31 2.05 6.25
N ARG A 194 -5.57 1.06 7.09
CA ARG A 194 -6.93 0.60 7.35
C ARG A 194 -7.58 1.50 8.42
N GLU A 195 -8.70 2.11 8.08
CA GLU A 195 -9.58 2.78 9.03
C GLU A 195 -10.71 1.82 9.41
N LEU A 196 -10.94 1.64 10.71
CA LEU A 196 -11.99 0.77 11.22
C LEU A 196 -12.95 1.58 12.09
N PRO A 197 -14.25 1.27 12.04
CA PRO A 197 -15.19 1.75 13.05
C PRO A 197 -14.82 1.15 14.42
N SER A 198 -15.37 1.71 15.49
CA SER A 198 -15.21 1.20 16.83
C SER A 198 -15.75 -0.23 16.95
N GLU A 199 -15.26 -0.96 17.95
CA GLU A 199 -15.67 -2.35 18.18
C GLU A 199 -17.19 -2.50 18.31
N GLY A 200 -17.75 -3.49 17.63
CA GLY A 200 -19.19 -3.76 17.61
C GLY A 200 -19.98 -3.04 16.51
N TYR A 201 -19.33 -2.21 15.69
CA TYR A 201 -19.96 -1.59 14.55
C TYR A 201 -19.47 -2.18 13.23
N LYS A 202 -20.39 -2.34 12.26
CA LYS A 202 -20.07 -2.82 10.93
C LYS A 202 -19.36 -1.74 10.10
N ASP A 203 -19.89 -0.54 10.14
CA ASP A 203 -19.43 0.61 9.37
C ASP A 203 -19.49 1.90 10.19
N PHE A 204 -18.97 2.99 9.64
CA PHE A 204 -18.94 4.29 10.33
C PHE A 204 -20.31 4.94 10.47
N ASN A 205 -21.25 4.64 9.56
CA ASN A 205 -22.60 5.15 9.65
C ASN A 205 -23.37 4.46 10.78
N ASP A 206 -23.17 3.15 10.97
CA ASP A 206 -23.71 2.41 12.12
C ASP A 206 -23.11 2.91 13.43
N GLU A 207 -21.80 3.23 13.47
CA GLU A 207 -21.16 3.83 14.64
C GLU A 207 -21.77 5.22 14.97
N LEU A 208 -21.92 6.09 13.97
CA LEU A 208 -22.52 7.41 14.15
C LEU A 208 -23.97 7.34 14.66
N LEU A 209 -24.72 6.33 14.22
CA LEU A 209 -26.11 6.09 14.61
C LEU A 209 -26.26 5.21 15.85
N GLU A 210 -25.13 4.80 16.47
CA GLU A 210 -25.07 3.92 17.64
C GLU A 210 -25.78 2.56 17.43
N LYS A 211 -25.79 2.07 16.19
CA LYS A 211 -26.41 0.79 15.81
C LYS A 211 -25.41 -0.35 15.88
N LYS A 212 -25.14 -0.85 17.07
CA LYS A 212 -24.24 -2.00 17.25
C LYS A 212 -24.79 -3.24 16.58
N GLN A 213 -23.96 -3.91 15.80
CA GLN A 213 -24.21 -5.27 15.33
C GLN A 213 -23.43 -6.22 16.24
N TYR A 214 -24.11 -7.14 16.89
CA TYR A 214 -23.46 -8.18 17.67
C TYR A 214 -22.79 -9.16 16.70
N SER A 215 -21.53 -9.51 16.95
CA SER A 215 -20.88 -10.57 16.18
C SER A 215 -21.58 -11.91 16.48
N MET A 216 -21.55 -12.84 15.52
CA MET A 216 -22.07 -14.20 15.77
C MET A 216 -21.34 -14.86 16.96
N THR A 217 -20.11 -14.45 17.28
CA THR A 217 -19.36 -14.91 18.45
C THR A 217 -19.98 -14.41 19.77
N ASP A 218 -20.44 -13.15 19.80
CA ASP A 218 -21.10 -12.59 20.98
C ASP A 218 -22.45 -13.25 21.25
N VAL A 219 -23.15 -13.66 20.19
CA VAL A 219 -24.42 -14.40 20.28
C VAL A 219 -24.19 -15.81 20.85
N VAL A 220 -23.07 -16.46 20.50
CA VAL A 220 -22.74 -17.80 21.01
C VAL A 220 -22.30 -17.73 22.48
N GLU A 221 -21.53 -16.72 22.90
CA GLU A 221 -21.13 -16.56 24.31
C GLU A 221 -22.30 -16.19 25.23
N THR A 222 -23.29 -15.43 24.74
CA THR A 222 -24.52 -15.11 25.49
C THR A 222 -25.61 -16.18 25.42
N ALA A 223 -25.42 -17.19 24.57
CA ALA A 223 -26.38 -18.28 24.42
C ALA A 223 -26.26 -19.39 25.47
N PHE A 224 -25.33 -19.29 26.40
CA PHE A 224 -25.20 -20.20 27.52
C PHE A 224 -25.45 -19.46 28.84
N ASP A 225 -26.32 -19.99 29.68
CA ASP A 225 -26.51 -19.47 31.03
C ASP A 225 -25.31 -19.83 31.96
N GLU A 226 -25.33 -19.30 33.18
CA GLU A 226 -24.28 -19.55 34.17
C GLU A 226 -24.10 -21.04 34.53
N ASN A 227 -24.99 -21.91 34.06
CA ASN A 227 -24.99 -23.36 34.26
C ASN A 227 -24.58 -24.13 32.99
N GLY A 228 -24.24 -23.43 31.90
CA GLY A 228 -23.81 -24.00 30.63
C GLY A 228 -24.97 -24.60 29.81
N VAL A 229 -26.20 -24.17 30.06
CA VAL A 229 -27.38 -24.57 29.27
C VAL A 229 -27.59 -23.62 28.12
N SER A 230 -27.79 -24.16 26.89
CA SER A 230 -27.99 -23.37 25.69
C SER A 230 -29.35 -22.66 25.72
N LEU A 231 -29.33 -21.33 25.71
CA LEU A 231 -30.54 -20.50 25.63
C LEU A 231 -31.28 -20.62 24.30
N THR A 232 -30.68 -21.26 23.28
CA THR A 232 -31.32 -21.49 21.96
C THR A 232 -32.43 -22.55 22.03
N GLU A 233 -32.36 -23.49 23.00
CA GLU A 233 -33.41 -24.51 23.20
C GLU A 233 -34.71 -23.91 23.79
N GLU A 234 -34.60 -22.90 24.65
CA GLU A 234 -35.76 -22.21 25.23
C GLU A 234 -36.52 -21.38 24.19
N ILE A 235 -35.79 -20.77 23.19
CA ILE A 235 -36.43 -19.99 22.13
C ILE A 235 -37.17 -20.90 21.12
N GLU A 236 -36.69 -22.11 20.89
CA GLU A 236 -37.36 -23.09 20.03
C GLU A 236 -38.63 -23.67 20.72
N GLU A 237 -38.61 -23.92 22.03
CA GLU A 237 -39.80 -24.38 22.77
C GLU A 237 -40.89 -23.29 22.86
N GLU A 238 -40.57 -22.01 23.11
CA GLU A 238 -41.53 -20.90 23.08
C GLU A 238 -42.14 -20.69 21.71
N ASN A 239 -41.34 -20.86 20.63
CA ASN A 239 -41.88 -20.76 19.26
C ASN A 239 -42.78 -21.96 18.87
N GLU A 240 -42.54 -23.15 19.41
CA GLU A 240 -43.43 -24.30 19.20
C GLU A 240 -44.71 -24.18 20.00
N GLU A 241 -44.71 -23.67 21.22
CA GLU A 241 -45.93 -23.43 22.02
C GLU A 241 -46.80 -22.31 21.38
N THR A 242 -46.19 -21.23 20.89
CA THR A 242 -46.92 -20.16 20.19
C THR A 242 -47.56 -20.64 18.88
N LYS A 243 -46.91 -21.54 18.16
CA LYS A 243 -47.49 -22.16 16.95
C LYS A 243 -48.65 -23.13 17.26
N LYS A 244 -48.57 -23.85 18.38
CA LYS A 244 -49.65 -24.75 18.81
C LYS A 244 -50.89 -24.02 19.36
N SER A 245 -50.69 -22.80 19.90
CA SER A 245 -51.82 -21.98 20.40
C SER A 245 -52.52 -21.18 19.29
N GLY A 246 -51.85 -20.90 18.17
CA GLY A 246 -52.42 -20.20 17.00
C GLY A 246 -53.30 -21.05 16.08
N LEU A 247 -53.37 -22.38 16.26
CA LEU A 247 -54.15 -23.32 15.44
C LEU A 247 -55.50 -23.68 16.03
N LYS A 248 -55.97 -22.99 17.07
CA LYS A 248 -57.30 -23.14 17.65
C LYS A 248 -58.14 -21.86 17.59
N ARG A 249 -58.33 -21.35 16.39
CA ARG A 249 -59.39 -20.38 16.08
C ARG A 249 -59.87 -20.62 14.67
#